data_f9b9d62dfe42ff9282c8ffd2a07e968f
#
_entry.id   f9b9d62dfe42ff9282c8ffd2a07e968f
#
_cell.length_a   1.000
_cell.length_b   1.000
_cell.length_c   1.000
_cell.angle_alpha   90.00
_cell.angle_beta   90.00
_cell.angle_gamma   90.00
#
_symmetry.space_group_name_H-M   'P 1'
#
loop_
_entity.id
_entity.type
_entity.pdbx_description
1 polymer ?
#
loop_
_entity_poly.entity_id
_entity_poly.type
_entity_poly.pdbx_seq_one_letter_code
_entity_poly.pdbx_strand_id
1 'polypeptide(L)'
;MIFIKLLPFSLIILRNFTNSDKITKILSHNIRKIKMTTPFIDLQIASENQEGLPTVEQFTHWVQTALAFEAQTDNFSETEMTIRIVDEEESHHLNLTYRGKDKPTNVLSFPFEVPDEVELALLGDLVICRQVVEREAEEQQISLESHWAHLAIHGTLHLLGYDHIVDAEAEEMEGLETEVMQKLGFDDPYLSEKTIGE
;
A
#
# COMPACT_ATOMS: atom_id res chain seq x y z
N MET A 1 -10.47 -2.90 16.81
CA MET A 1 -10.66 -3.04 15.34
C MET A 1 -11.05 -4.49 15.07
N ILE A 2 -12.09 -4.73 14.31
CA ILE A 2 -12.46 -6.11 13.94
C ILE A 2 -11.65 -6.44 12.70
N PHE A 3 -10.64 -7.29 12.84
CA PHE A 3 -9.95 -7.90 11.69
C PHE A 3 -10.98 -8.72 10.92
N ILE A 4 -11.37 -8.24 9.75
CA ILE A 4 -12.28 -8.98 8.89
C ILE A 4 -11.41 -9.92 8.05
N LYS A 5 -11.49 -11.23 8.36
CA LYS A 5 -10.91 -12.29 7.54
C LYS A 5 -11.57 -12.28 6.18
N LEU A 6 -10.89 -11.76 5.17
CA LEU A 6 -11.37 -11.72 3.80
C LEU A 6 -10.30 -12.21 2.83
N LEU A 7 -10.75 -12.91 1.81
CA LEU A 7 -9.92 -13.31 0.68
C LEU A 7 -9.35 -12.05 0.01
N PRO A 8 -8.05 -12.02 -0.29
CA PRO A 8 -7.42 -10.86 -0.90
C PRO A 8 -8.08 -10.49 -2.24
N PHE A 9 -8.07 -9.20 -2.55
CA PHE A 9 -8.64 -8.63 -3.76
C PHE A 9 -8.06 -9.27 -5.03
N SER A 10 -6.78 -9.66 -4.99
CA SER A 10 -6.10 -10.42 -6.03
C SER A 10 -6.79 -11.73 -6.40
N LEU A 11 -7.39 -12.43 -5.42
CA LEU A 11 -8.14 -13.66 -5.67
C LEU A 11 -9.54 -13.41 -6.25
N ILE A 12 -10.15 -12.25 -5.97
CA ILE A 12 -11.46 -11.87 -6.51
C ILE A 12 -11.33 -11.46 -7.99
N ILE A 13 -10.23 -10.81 -8.36
CA ILE A 13 -9.97 -10.37 -9.73
C ILE A 13 -9.58 -11.54 -10.65
N LEU A 14 -8.85 -12.54 -10.15
CA LEU A 14 -8.46 -13.73 -10.91
C LEU A 14 -9.65 -14.59 -11.41
N ARG A 15 -10.83 -14.44 -10.85
CA ARG A 15 -12.04 -15.16 -11.30
C ARG A 15 -12.58 -14.69 -12.65
N ASN A 16 -12.16 -13.55 -13.17
CA ASN A 16 -12.67 -12.99 -14.43
C ASN A 16 -11.72 -13.15 -15.64
N PHE A 17 -10.56 -13.80 -15.49
CA PHE A 17 -9.62 -14.04 -16.59
C PHE A 17 -9.52 -15.53 -16.97
N THR A 18 -10.50 -16.01 -17.70
CA THR A 18 -10.41 -17.30 -18.40
C THR A 18 -9.75 -17.06 -19.76
N ASN A 19 -8.44 -17.17 -19.88
CA ASN A 19 -7.68 -17.68 -21.04
C ASN A 19 -6.16 -17.38 -21.01
N SER A 20 -5.51 -17.36 -19.85
CA SER A 20 -4.07 -17.01 -19.76
C SER A 20 -3.13 -18.19 -19.43
N ASP A 21 -3.64 -19.41 -19.19
CA ASP A 21 -2.82 -20.49 -18.63
C ASP A 21 -1.71 -21.02 -19.55
N LYS A 22 -1.77 -20.74 -20.85
CA LYS A 22 -0.72 -21.17 -21.80
C LYS A 22 0.43 -20.17 -21.95
N ILE A 23 0.16 -18.89 -21.78
CA ILE A 23 1.17 -17.83 -21.93
C ILE A 23 2.03 -17.75 -20.65
N THR A 24 1.41 -17.88 -19.50
CA THR A 24 2.11 -17.86 -18.19
C THR A 24 3.10 -19.01 -18.05
N LYS A 25 2.77 -20.19 -18.57
CA LYS A 25 3.64 -21.38 -18.48
C LYS A 25 4.86 -21.34 -19.41
N ILE A 26 4.79 -20.61 -20.53
CA ILE A 26 5.91 -20.42 -21.48
C ILE A 26 6.86 -19.32 -20.99
N LEU A 27 6.33 -18.26 -20.36
CA LEU A 27 7.13 -17.19 -19.79
C LEU A 27 7.87 -17.63 -18.51
N SER A 28 7.25 -18.46 -17.67
CA SER A 28 7.88 -18.94 -16.42
C SER A 28 9.08 -19.86 -16.64
N HIS A 29 9.24 -20.47 -17.82
CA HIS A 29 10.36 -21.41 -18.09
C HIS A 29 11.62 -20.71 -18.59
N ASN A 30 11.54 -19.49 -19.12
CA ASN A 30 12.69 -18.76 -19.68
C ASN A 30 13.15 -17.52 -18.89
N ILE A 31 12.44 -17.12 -17.80
CA ILE A 31 12.86 -16.01 -16.95
C ILE A 31 13.53 -16.57 -15.68
N ARG A 32 14.50 -17.46 -15.84
CA ARG A 32 15.38 -17.85 -14.72
C ARG A 32 16.49 -16.84 -14.55
N LYS A 33 16.43 -16.07 -13.44
CA LYS A 33 17.51 -15.32 -12.80
C LYS A 33 17.84 -13.93 -13.35
N ILE A 34 16.89 -13.04 -13.37
CA ILE A 34 17.21 -11.71 -12.85
C ILE A 34 16.86 -11.80 -11.36
N LYS A 35 17.86 -11.71 -10.49
CA LYS A 35 17.66 -11.67 -9.04
C LYS A 35 17.05 -10.29 -8.75
N MET A 36 15.72 -10.21 -8.76
CA MET A 36 15.04 -8.97 -8.37
C MET A 36 15.30 -8.79 -6.88
N THR A 37 15.93 -7.69 -6.54
CA THR A 37 16.17 -7.30 -5.14
C THR A 37 15.06 -6.39 -4.62
N THR A 38 14.06 -6.11 -5.44
CA THR A 38 12.94 -5.21 -5.17
C THR A 38 11.64 -6.00 -5.05
N PRO A 39 10.68 -5.54 -4.23
CA PRO A 39 9.34 -6.14 -4.16
C PRO A 39 8.65 -6.02 -5.53
N PHE A 40 7.77 -6.97 -5.81
CA PHE A 40 6.89 -6.89 -6.98
C PHE A 40 5.62 -6.13 -6.61
N ILE A 41 5.37 -5.02 -7.31
CA ILE A 41 4.16 -4.22 -7.15
C ILE A 41 3.24 -4.42 -8.35
N ASP A 42 2.07 -5.05 -8.15
CA ASP A 42 0.98 -5.07 -9.13
C ASP A 42 0.20 -3.76 -9.03
N LEU A 43 0.55 -2.77 -9.87
CA LEU A 43 -0.13 -1.47 -9.89
C LEU A 43 -1.36 -1.53 -10.79
N GLN A 44 -2.55 -1.39 -10.19
CA GLN A 44 -3.83 -1.38 -10.88
C GLN A 44 -4.44 0.02 -10.84
N ILE A 45 -4.65 0.62 -12.00
CA ILE A 45 -5.27 1.94 -12.12
C ILE A 45 -6.72 1.76 -12.58
N ALA A 46 -7.66 1.98 -11.64
CA ALA A 46 -9.10 1.95 -11.87
C ALA A 46 -9.72 3.35 -11.85
N SER A 47 -8.92 4.39 -11.57
CA SER A 47 -9.38 5.78 -11.67
C SER A 47 -9.55 6.19 -13.14
N GLU A 48 -10.61 6.95 -13.44
CA GLU A 48 -10.90 7.45 -14.79
C GLU A 48 -9.84 8.45 -15.27
N ASN A 49 -9.36 9.30 -14.38
CA ASN A 49 -8.28 10.23 -14.68
C ASN A 49 -6.93 9.67 -14.17
N GLN A 50 -5.96 9.55 -15.07
CA GLN A 50 -4.64 9.00 -14.78
C GLN A 50 -3.54 10.06 -14.76
N GLU A 51 -3.87 11.34 -14.94
CA GLU A 51 -2.89 12.41 -14.93
C GLU A 51 -2.34 12.64 -13.51
N GLY A 52 -1.02 12.73 -13.41
CA GLY A 52 -0.33 13.00 -12.14
C GLY A 52 -0.29 11.84 -11.14
N LEU A 53 -0.74 10.64 -11.53
CA LEU A 53 -0.62 9.46 -10.67
C LEU A 53 0.84 9.00 -10.56
N PRO A 54 1.24 8.46 -9.40
CA PRO A 54 2.56 7.86 -9.24
C PRO A 54 2.76 6.65 -10.16
N THR A 55 4.00 6.46 -10.59
CA THR A 55 4.40 5.31 -11.39
C THR A 55 4.66 4.08 -10.50
N VAL A 56 4.71 2.90 -11.13
CA VAL A 56 5.07 1.66 -10.42
C VAL A 56 6.47 1.74 -9.81
N GLU A 57 7.41 2.46 -10.45
CA GLU A 57 8.76 2.65 -9.94
C GLU A 57 8.78 3.50 -8.68
N GLN A 58 7.96 4.55 -8.59
CA GLN A 58 7.81 5.38 -7.39
C GLN A 58 7.23 4.55 -6.24
N PHE A 59 6.13 3.84 -6.47
CA PHE A 59 5.56 2.94 -5.46
C PHE A 59 6.56 1.87 -5.01
N THR A 60 7.26 1.23 -5.95
CA THR A 60 8.28 0.23 -5.63
C THR A 60 9.37 0.83 -4.73
N HIS A 61 9.83 2.06 -5.02
CA HIS A 61 10.84 2.73 -4.22
C HIS A 61 10.35 3.05 -2.79
N TRP A 62 9.13 3.56 -2.65
CA TRP A 62 8.55 3.89 -1.34
C TRP A 62 8.32 2.63 -0.50
N VAL A 63 7.67 1.62 -1.07
CA VAL A 63 7.41 0.34 -0.42
C VAL A 63 8.71 -0.36 -0.03
N GLN A 64 9.69 -0.44 -0.94
CA GLN A 64 10.99 -1.04 -0.65
C GLN A 64 11.69 -0.34 0.50
N THR A 65 11.60 1.00 0.58
CA THR A 65 12.20 1.76 1.67
C THR A 65 11.54 1.44 3.00
N ALA A 66 10.21 1.36 3.05
CA ALA A 66 9.47 0.96 4.26
C ALA A 66 9.83 -0.48 4.69
N LEU A 67 9.84 -1.43 3.76
CA LEU A 67 10.24 -2.82 4.03
C LEU A 67 11.67 -2.94 4.57
N ALA A 68 12.61 -2.11 4.07
CA ALA A 68 14.01 -2.14 4.49
C ALA A 68 14.22 -1.63 5.92
N PHE A 69 13.32 -0.82 6.45
CA PHE A 69 13.36 -0.39 7.85
C PHE A 69 12.98 -1.53 8.79
N GLU A 70 12.01 -2.36 8.41
CA GLU A 70 11.52 -3.46 9.22
C GLU A 70 12.39 -4.72 9.09
N ALA A 71 12.67 -5.13 7.87
CA ALA A 71 13.49 -6.30 7.62
C ALA A 71 14.97 -5.91 7.61
N GLN A 72 15.79 -6.53 8.44
CA GLN A 72 17.26 -6.37 8.42
C GLN A 72 17.87 -6.98 7.14
N THR A 73 17.22 -6.77 5.99
CA THR A 73 17.61 -7.31 4.69
C THR A 73 17.20 -6.36 3.57
N ASP A 74 18.00 -6.28 2.52
CA ASP A 74 17.69 -5.55 1.29
C ASP A 74 17.16 -6.47 0.17
N ASN A 75 16.79 -7.72 0.49
CA ASN A 75 16.34 -8.69 -0.49
C ASN A 75 14.84 -8.96 -0.36
N PHE A 76 14.05 -8.26 -1.15
CA PHE A 76 12.58 -8.36 -1.22
C PHE A 76 12.10 -9.06 -2.49
N SER A 77 12.96 -9.90 -3.10
CA SER A 77 12.67 -10.55 -4.39
C SER A 77 11.48 -11.50 -4.39
N GLU A 78 11.00 -11.84 -3.21
CA GLU A 78 9.84 -12.72 -3.03
C GLU A 78 8.63 -11.98 -2.45
N THR A 79 8.76 -10.69 -2.14
CA THR A 79 7.67 -9.88 -1.61
C THR A 79 6.79 -9.35 -2.74
N GLU A 80 5.51 -9.64 -2.68
CA GLU A 80 4.52 -9.18 -3.65
C GLU A 80 3.39 -8.43 -2.94
N MET A 81 2.87 -7.38 -3.56
CA MET A 81 1.67 -6.69 -3.12
C MET A 81 0.94 -6.04 -4.29
N THR A 82 -0.37 -5.82 -4.12
CA THR A 82 -1.17 -5.03 -5.05
C THR A 82 -1.34 -3.61 -4.52
N ILE A 83 -1.20 -2.61 -5.41
CA ILE A 83 -1.65 -1.24 -5.16
C ILE A 83 -2.70 -0.90 -6.21
N ARG A 84 -3.93 -0.64 -5.75
CA ARG A 84 -5.04 -0.30 -6.60
C ARG A 84 -5.47 1.15 -6.38
N ILE A 85 -5.34 1.98 -7.41
CA ILE A 85 -5.79 3.38 -7.38
C ILE A 85 -7.22 3.43 -7.89
N VAL A 86 -8.12 3.99 -7.08
CA VAL A 86 -9.57 4.01 -7.33
C VAL A 86 -10.13 5.44 -7.24
N ASP A 87 -11.35 5.61 -7.71
CA ASP A 87 -12.15 6.81 -7.51
C ASP A 87 -13.04 6.69 -6.24
N GLU A 88 -13.66 7.81 -5.81
CA GLU A 88 -14.43 7.90 -4.56
C GLU A 88 -15.56 6.88 -4.47
N GLU A 89 -16.20 6.50 -5.56
CA GLU A 89 -17.30 5.53 -5.57
C GLU A 89 -16.84 4.15 -5.09
N GLU A 90 -15.72 3.65 -5.63
CA GLU A 90 -15.16 2.36 -5.21
C GLU A 90 -14.59 2.44 -3.80
N SER A 91 -13.87 3.51 -3.45
CA SER A 91 -13.36 3.72 -2.08
C SER A 91 -14.50 3.74 -1.05
N HIS A 92 -15.57 4.48 -1.32
CA HIS A 92 -16.75 4.56 -0.46
C HIS A 92 -17.39 3.17 -0.27
N HIS A 93 -17.62 2.45 -1.38
CA HIS A 93 -18.20 1.10 -1.32
C HIS A 93 -17.36 0.16 -0.45
N LEU A 94 -16.04 0.17 -0.61
CA LEU A 94 -15.13 -0.66 0.17
C LEU A 94 -15.09 -0.24 1.64
N ASN A 95 -15.01 1.07 1.92
CA ASN A 95 -14.99 1.59 3.29
C ASN A 95 -16.30 1.28 4.04
N LEU A 96 -17.43 1.40 3.36
CA LEU A 96 -18.72 1.01 3.92
C LEU A 96 -18.79 -0.51 4.18
N THR A 97 -18.37 -1.31 3.20
CA THR A 97 -18.45 -2.78 3.29
C THR A 97 -17.54 -3.35 4.36
N TYR A 98 -16.30 -2.85 4.47
CA TYR A 98 -15.27 -3.46 5.32
C TYR A 98 -15.05 -2.75 6.64
N ARG A 99 -15.35 -1.45 6.73
CA ARG A 99 -15.18 -0.66 7.96
C ARG A 99 -16.48 -0.07 8.50
N GLY A 100 -17.62 -0.27 7.80
CA GLY A 100 -18.93 0.28 8.19
C GLY A 100 -19.00 1.81 8.13
N LYS A 101 -18.06 2.47 7.42
CA LYS A 101 -18.01 3.93 7.30
C LYS A 101 -18.60 4.38 5.97
N ASP A 102 -19.67 5.15 6.03
CA ASP A 102 -20.46 5.63 4.88
C ASP A 102 -19.82 6.89 4.25
N LYS A 103 -18.57 6.77 3.82
CA LYS A 103 -17.81 7.82 3.11
C LYS A 103 -16.56 7.21 2.45
N PRO A 104 -15.99 7.85 1.39
CA PRO A 104 -14.70 7.44 0.87
C PRO A 104 -13.58 7.67 1.92
N THR A 105 -12.46 6.99 1.76
CA THR A 105 -11.26 7.14 2.57
C THR A 105 -10.03 7.18 1.66
N ASN A 106 -8.93 7.70 2.17
CA ASN A 106 -7.67 7.84 1.44
C ASN A 106 -7.04 6.47 1.12
N VAL A 107 -6.86 5.60 2.11
CA VAL A 107 -6.28 4.26 1.92
C VAL A 107 -7.02 3.21 2.74
N LEU A 108 -7.08 2.01 2.17
CA LEU A 108 -7.51 0.77 2.83
C LEU A 108 -6.42 -0.27 2.63
N SER A 109 -6.03 -0.93 3.72
CA SER A 109 -5.05 -2.01 3.73
C SER A 109 -5.75 -3.34 4.00
N PHE A 110 -5.47 -4.33 3.16
CA PHE A 110 -6.02 -5.69 3.25
C PHE A 110 -4.85 -6.67 3.38
N PRO A 111 -4.41 -6.98 4.62
CA PRO A 111 -3.35 -7.96 4.84
C PRO A 111 -3.72 -9.33 4.29
N PHE A 112 -2.74 -10.03 3.72
CA PHE A 112 -2.92 -11.41 3.30
C PHE A 112 -2.62 -12.34 4.48
N GLU A 113 -3.66 -12.96 5.02
CA GLU A 113 -3.52 -13.98 6.05
C GLU A 113 -3.32 -15.35 5.41
N VAL A 114 -2.16 -15.95 5.61
CA VAL A 114 -1.89 -17.35 5.30
C VAL A 114 -1.92 -18.19 6.55
N PRO A 115 -2.33 -19.46 6.47
CA PRO A 115 -2.05 -20.41 7.54
C PRO A 115 -0.54 -20.50 7.81
N ASP A 116 -0.15 -20.63 9.10
CA ASP A 116 1.24 -20.64 9.57
C ASP A 116 2.16 -21.64 8.85
N GLU A 117 1.59 -22.59 8.10
CA GLU A 117 2.30 -23.66 7.39
C GLU A 117 2.66 -23.27 5.94
N VAL A 118 2.21 -22.10 5.45
CA VAL A 118 2.38 -21.66 4.06
C VAL A 118 3.19 -20.39 4.02
N GLU A 119 4.45 -20.48 3.62
CA GLU A 119 5.26 -19.30 3.29
C GLU A 119 4.81 -18.74 1.93
N LEU A 120 4.00 -17.67 1.94
CA LEU A 120 3.71 -16.89 0.74
C LEU A 120 4.34 -15.51 0.91
N ALA A 121 4.97 -15.07 -0.16
CA ALA A 121 5.59 -13.76 -0.24
C ALA A 121 4.57 -12.62 -0.46
N LEU A 122 3.29 -12.93 -0.45
CA LEU A 122 2.21 -11.98 -0.69
C LEU A 122 1.90 -11.20 0.59
N LEU A 123 2.20 -9.90 0.58
CA LEU A 123 2.00 -9.01 1.73
C LEU A 123 0.53 -8.62 1.89
N GLY A 124 -0.15 -8.31 0.80
CA GLY A 124 -1.55 -7.90 0.78
C GLY A 124 -1.86 -6.86 -0.30
N ASP A 125 -3.01 -6.21 -0.16
CA ASP A 125 -3.49 -5.24 -1.12
C ASP A 125 -3.69 -3.87 -0.46
N LEU A 126 -3.29 -2.78 -1.14
CA LEU A 126 -3.63 -1.41 -0.81
C LEU A 126 -4.63 -0.87 -1.83
N VAL A 127 -5.69 -0.23 -1.35
CA VAL A 127 -6.63 0.50 -2.20
C VAL A 127 -6.55 1.98 -1.82
N ILE A 128 -6.12 2.83 -2.77
CA ILE A 128 -5.86 4.25 -2.52
C ILE A 128 -6.81 5.09 -3.38
N CYS A 129 -7.55 5.98 -2.73
CA CYS A 129 -8.52 6.85 -3.40
C CYS A 129 -7.88 8.14 -3.87
N ARG A 130 -7.79 8.32 -5.21
CA ARG A 130 -7.15 9.46 -5.84
C ARG A 130 -7.67 10.81 -5.34
N GLN A 131 -8.99 11.04 -5.40
CA GLN A 131 -9.58 12.34 -5.08
C GLN A 131 -9.43 12.71 -3.59
N VAL A 132 -9.44 11.71 -2.72
CA VAL A 132 -9.20 11.94 -1.28
C VAL A 132 -7.76 12.36 -1.06
N VAL A 133 -6.80 11.69 -1.69
CA VAL A 133 -5.37 12.03 -1.60
C VAL A 133 -5.11 13.44 -2.13
N GLU A 134 -5.66 13.81 -3.28
CA GLU A 134 -5.52 15.15 -3.87
C GLU A 134 -6.06 16.23 -2.93
N ARG A 135 -7.25 16.03 -2.38
CA ARG A 135 -7.89 16.96 -1.46
C ARG A 135 -7.11 17.12 -0.16
N GLU A 136 -6.66 15.99 0.45
CA GLU A 136 -5.88 16.04 1.68
C GLU A 136 -4.53 16.72 1.49
N ALA A 137 -3.84 16.48 0.38
CA ALA A 137 -2.58 17.15 0.07
C ALA A 137 -2.77 18.69 -0.06
N GLU A 138 -3.87 19.15 -0.69
CA GLU A 138 -4.22 20.56 -0.78
C GLU A 138 -4.56 21.15 0.59
N GLU A 139 -5.40 20.48 1.38
CA GLU A 139 -5.80 20.92 2.72
C GLU A 139 -4.60 21.03 3.68
N GLN A 140 -3.67 20.07 3.62
CA GLN A 140 -2.46 20.04 4.45
C GLN A 140 -1.33 20.92 3.89
N GLN A 141 -1.47 21.48 2.67
CA GLN A 141 -0.45 22.28 1.99
C GLN A 141 0.88 21.54 1.77
N ILE A 142 0.81 20.24 1.54
CA ILE A 142 1.95 19.39 1.22
C ILE A 142 1.96 19.02 -0.27
N SER A 143 3.12 18.56 -0.78
CA SER A 143 3.18 18.09 -2.16
C SER A 143 2.34 16.83 -2.35
N LEU A 144 1.67 16.72 -3.51
CA LEU A 144 0.88 15.54 -3.84
C LEU A 144 1.74 14.27 -3.81
N GLU A 145 2.98 14.33 -4.30
CA GLU A 145 3.92 13.21 -4.26
C GLU A 145 4.25 12.77 -2.83
N SER A 146 4.48 13.73 -1.90
CA SER A 146 4.72 13.43 -0.49
C SER A 146 3.53 12.70 0.14
N HIS A 147 2.31 13.14 -0.16
CA HIS A 147 1.11 12.49 0.39
C HIS A 147 0.90 11.09 -0.16
N TRP A 148 1.12 10.88 -1.47
CA TRP A 148 1.12 9.54 -2.06
C TRP A 148 2.15 8.60 -1.42
N ALA A 149 3.38 9.11 -1.21
CA ALA A 149 4.45 8.35 -0.56
C ALA A 149 4.06 7.98 0.87
N HIS A 150 3.56 8.94 1.65
CA HIS A 150 3.11 8.70 3.02
C HIS A 150 2.03 7.62 3.09
N LEU A 151 0.98 7.70 2.26
CA LEU A 151 -0.10 6.71 2.28
C LEU A 151 0.36 5.31 1.82
N ALA A 152 1.30 5.23 0.88
CA ALA A 152 1.89 3.96 0.47
C ALA A 152 2.72 3.33 1.60
N ILE A 153 3.51 4.14 2.33
CA ILE A 153 4.30 3.70 3.48
C ILE A 153 3.37 3.27 4.63
N HIS A 154 2.42 4.12 5.02
CA HIS A 154 1.42 3.86 6.04
C HIS A 154 0.67 2.55 5.80
N GLY A 155 0.15 2.39 4.58
CA GLY A 155 -0.52 1.16 4.19
C GLY A 155 0.40 -0.06 4.24
N THR A 156 1.67 0.07 3.83
CA THR A 156 2.66 -1.02 3.89
C THR A 156 2.94 -1.43 5.33
N LEU A 157 3.09 -0.48 6.25
CA LEU A 157 3.28 -0.78 7.67
C LEU A 157 2.07 -1.51 8.26
N HIS A 158 0.84 -1.13 7.88
CA HIS A 158 -0.36 -1.90 8.26
C HIS A 158 -0.34 -3.34 7.71
N LEU A 159 0.13 -3.55 6.48
CA LEU A 159 0.28 -4.91 5.94
C LEU A 159 1.33 -5.74 6.68
N LEU A 160 2.33 -5.09 7.28
CA LEU A 160 3.34 -5.71 8.14
C LEU A 160 2.83 -5.97 9.56
N GLY A 161 1.63 -5.50 9.92
CA GLY A 161 0.99 -5.74 11.20
C GLY A 161 1.10 -4.60 12.21
N TYR A 162 1.68 -3.45 11.82
CA TYR A 162 1.61 -2.23 12.62
C TYR A 162 0.19 -1.69 12.70
N ASP A 163 -0.18 -1.16 13.85
CA ASP A 163 -1.48 -0.52 14.06
C ASP A 163 -1.30 0.75 14.90
N HIS A 164 -2.35 1.54 15.02
CA HIS A 164 -2.36 2.80 15.79
C HIS A 164 -3.63 2.90 16.65
N ILE A 165 -4.05 1.76 17.24
CA ILE A 165 -5.26 1.69 18.09
C ILE A 165 -4.99 2.26 19.47
N VAL A 166 -3.80 2.04 20.01
CA VAL A 166 -3.36 2.57 21.31
C VAL A 166 -2.19 3.54 21.11
N ASP A 167 -2.06 4.53 22.01
CA ASP A 167 -1.09 5.61 21.87
C ASP A 167 0.35 5.13 21.62
N ALA A 168 0.78 4.05 22.30
CA ALA A 168 2.12 3.51 22.14
C ALA A 168 2.37 2.89 20.75
N GLU A 169 1.37 2.22 20.16
CA GLU A 169 1.43 1.68 18.81
C GLU A 169 1.43 2.81 17.77
N ALA A 170 0.62 3.86 18.04
CA ALA A 170 0.59 5.06 17.20
C ALA A 170 1.95 5.76 17.18
N GLU A 171 2.57 5.99 18.33
CA GLU A 171 3.91 6.60 18.43
C GLU A 171 4.97 5.78 17.68
N GLU A 172 4.92 4.44 17.77
CA GLU A 172 5.84 3.56 17.06
C GLU A 172 5.67 3.66 15.55
N MET A 173 4.44 3.53 15.05
CA MET A 173 4.12 3.57 13.63
C MET A 173 4.42 4.95 13.01
N GLU A 174 3.99 6.04 13.66
CA GLU A 174 4.26 7.42 13.23
C GLU A 174 5.77 7.73 13.23
N GLY A 175 6.51 7.18 14.20
CA GLY A 175 7.97 7.27 14.25
C GLY A 175 8.62 6.63 13.03
N LEU A 176 8.22 5.40 12.67
CA LEU A 176 8.69 4.69 11.49
C LEU A 176 8.32 5.43 10.20
N GLU A 177 7.10 5.91 10.08
CA GLU A 177 6.67 6.70 8.91
C GLU A 177 7.53 7.94 8.73
N THR A 178 7.77 8.68 9.82
CA THR A 178 8.64 9.87 9.80
C THR A 178 10.05 9.53 9.34
N GLU A 179 10.66 8.46 9.86
CA GLU A 179 12.01 8.05 9.49
C GLU A 179 12.09 7.62 8.00
N VAL A 180 11.11 6.87 7.53
CA VAL A 180 11.04 6.43 6.12
C VAL A 180 10.84 7.61 5.18
N MET A 181 9.93 8.53 5.51
CA MET A 181 9.67 9.75 4.73
C MET A 181 10.92 10.63 4.64
N GLN A 182 11.62 10.86 5.75
CA GLN A 182 12.87 11.63 5.77
C GLN A 182 13.97 10.96 4.95
N LYS A 183 14.09 9.64 4.99
CA LYS A 183 15.05 8.90 4.16
C LYS A 183 14.77 9.05 2.66
N LEU A 184 13.51 9.20 2.29
CA LEU A 184 13.08 9.48 0.91
C LEU A 184 13.26 10.94 0.51
N GLY A 185 13.60 11.83 1.46
CA GLY A 185 13.79 13.26 1.22
C GLY A 185 12.53 14.09 1.34
N PHE A 186 11.47 13.54 1.93
CA PHE A 186 10.25 14.26 2.29
C PHE A 186 10.33 14.81 3.73
N ASP A 187 9.49 15.78 4.04
CA ASP A 187 9.33 16.31 5.38
C ASP A 187 8.58 15.32 6.31
N ASP A 188 8.64 15.55 7.63
CA ASP A 188 7.86 14.82 8.62
C ASP A 188 6.35 15.02 8.34
N PRO A 189 5.58 13.94 8.07
CA PRO A 189 4.17 14.04 7.73
C PRO A 189 3.29 14.57 8.88
N TYR A 190 3.79 14.51 10.11
CA TYR A 190 3.09 14.94 11.34
C TYR A 190 3.53 16.32 11.85
N LEU A 191 4.34 17.05 11.07
CA LEU A 191 4.90 18.34 11.51
C LEU A 191 3.83 19.39 11.84
N SER A 192 2.74 19.42 11.07
CA SER A 192 1.64 20.37 11.28
C SER A 192 0.86 20.10 12.56
N GLU A 193 0.73 18.84 12.99
CA GLU A 193 0.03 18.45 14.20
C GLU A 193 0.85 18.77 15.44
N LYS A 194 2.17 18.59 15.37
CA LYS A 194 3.12 18.90 16.46
C LYS A 194 3.19 20.40 16.77
N THR A 195 2.97 21.27 15.79
CA THR A 195 3.01 22.74 15.96
C THR A 195 1.73 23.34 16.55
N ILE A 196 0.61 22.62 16.55
CA ILE A 196 -0.67 23.09 17.10
C ILE A 196 -0.81 22.72 18.60
N GLY A 197 0.03 21.82 19.11
CA GLY A 197 0.02 21.33 20.48
C GLY A 197 0.90 22.09 21.48
N GLU A 198 1.63 23.14 21.04
CA GLU A 198 2.37 24.07 21.88
C GLU A 198 1.59 25.40 22.03
#